data_5bfb1470b5c74571306a4ed088154a22
#
_entry.id   5bfb1470b5c74571306a4ed088154a22
#
_cell.length_a   1.000
_cell.length_b   1.000
_cell.length_c   1.000
_cell.angle_alpha   90.00
_cell.angle_beta   90.00
_cell.angle_gamma   90.00
#
_symmetry.space_group_name_H-M   'P 1'
#
loop_
_entity.id
_entity.type
_entity.pdbx_description
1 polymer ?
#
loop_
_entity_poly.entity_id
_entity_poly.type
_entity_poly.pdbx_seq_one_letter_code
_entity_poly.pdbx_strand_id
1 'polypeptide(L)' 'MTVYELAKTLDAEQLEKMTKAGIVAASVTRYVFIYEKFVRLLKEGFGTMEAYAEISQTCFISEENVRKIIRKMQSEI' A
#
# COMPACT_ATOMS: atom_id res chain seq x y z
N MET A 1 14.64 1.15 6.51
CA MET A 1 13.46 0.30 6.25
C MET A 1 12.27 1.17 5.86
N THR A 2 11.57 0.82 4.80
CA THR A 2 10.37 1.53 4.40
C THR A 2 9.14 1.02 5.17
N VAL A 3 8.06 1.81 5.15
CA VAL A 3 6.80 1.39 5.74
C VAL A 3 6.34 0.07 5.12
N TYR A 4 6.50 -0.07 3.79
CA TYR A 4 6.16 -1.32 3.10
C TYR A 4 6.95 -2.52 3.64
N GLU A 5 8.25 -2.36 3.79
CA GLU A 5 9.10 -3.42 4.32
C GLU A 5 8.71 -3.82 5.73
N LEU A 6 8.41 -2.84 6.58
CA LEU A 6 7.94 -3.11 7.93
C LEU A 6 6.62 -3.88 7.91
N ALA A 7 5.68 -3.44 7.07
CA ALA A 7 4.38 -4.11 6.96
C ALA A 7 4.51 -5.57 6.54
N LYS A 8 5.46 -5.88 5.65
CA LYS A 8 5.69 -7.25 5.19
C LYS A 8 6.34 -8.13 6.26
N THR A 9 7.01 -7.54 7.26
CA THR A 9 7.65 -8.30 8.32
C THR A 9 6.75 -8.53 9.54
N LEU A 10 5.57 -7.88 9.58
CA LEU A 10 4.64 -8.03 10.69
C LEU A 10 3.98 -9.41 10.66
N ASP A 11 3.97 -10.07 11.81
CA ASP A 11 3.24 -11.33 12.00
C ASP A 11 1.83 -11.04 12.54
N ALA A 12 1.01 -12.08 12.72
CA ALA A 12 -0.37 -11.94 13.19
C ALA A 12 -0.44 -11.28 14.58
N GLU A 13 0.50 -11.60 15.46
CA GLU A 13 0.54 -11.02 16.81
C GLU A 13 0.84 -9.53 16.77
N GLN A 14 1.79 -9.12 15.93
CA GLN A 14 2.14 -7.71 15.78
C GLN A 14 0.98 -6.93 15.15
N LEU A 15 0.30 -7.51 14.16
CA LEU A 15 -0.88 -6.89 13.56
C LEU A 15 -2.00 -6.72 14.60
N GLU A 16 -2.19 -7.68 15.48
CA GLU A 16 -3.17 -7.60 16.56
C GLU A 16 -2.84 -6.46 17.52
N LYS A 17 -1.57 -6.32 17.90
CA LYS A 17 -1.12 -5.22 18.76
C LYS A 17 -1.35 -3.87 18.10
N MET A 18 -1.08 -3.76 16.80
CA MET A 18 -1.31 -2.53 16.05
C MET A 18 -2.80 -2.18 16.02
N THR A 19 -3.66 -3.18 15.88
CA THR A 19 -5.11 -2.98 15.89
C THR A 19 -5.57 -2.43 17.24
N LYS A 20 -5.06 -2.99 18.35
CA LYS A 20 -5.38 -2.52 19.70
C LYS A 20 -4.88 -1.11 19.93
N ALA A 21 -3.78 -0.71 19.29
CA ALA A 21 -3.24 0.64 19.40
C ALA A 21 -3.95 1.64 18.50
N GLY A 22 -5.03 1.24 17.81
CA GLY A 22 -5.79 2.10 16.92
C GLY A 22 -5.33 2.08 15.48
N ILE A 23 -4.38 1.22 15.13
CA ILE A 23 -3.93 1.04 13.76
C ILE A 23 -4.69 -0.14 13.16
N VAL A 24 -5.47 0.11 12.11
CA VAL A 24 -6.37 -0.91 11.55
C VAL A 24 -5.57 -1.87 10.66
N ALA A 25 -5.50 -3.15 11.06
CA ALA A 25 -4.78 -4.18 10.33
C ALA A 25 -5.28 -4.34 8.87
N ALA A 26 -6.59 -4.21 8.66
CA ALA A 26 -7.19 -4.28 7.32
C ALA A 26 -6.65 -3.19 6.40
N SER A 27 -6.42 -1.98 6.94
CA SER A 27 -5.84 -0.88 6.16
C SER A 27 -4.40 -1.17 5.75
N VAL A 28 -3.61 -1.76 6.65
CA VAL A 28 -2.23 -2.14 6.36
C VAL A 28 -2.20 -3.17 5.21
N THR A 29 -3.04 -4.19 5.30
CA THR A 29 -3.14 -5.23 4.26
C THR A 29 -3.53 -4.62 2.91
N ARG A 30 -4.49 -3.71 2.91
CA ARG A 30 -4.95 -3.03 1.70
C ARG A 30 -3.83 -2.19 1.10
N TYR A 31 -3.07 -1.47 1.92
CA TYR A 31 -1.96 -0.62 1.46
C TYR A 31 -0.85 -1.46 0.84
N VAL A 32 -0.52 -2.60 1.45
CA VAL A 32 0.46 -3.53 0.90
C VAL A 32 -0.01 -4.04 -0.47
N PHE A 33 -1.27 -4.44 -0.59
CA PHE A 33 -1.85 -4.90 -1.85
C PHE A 33 -1.74 -3.85 -2.94
N ILE A 34 -2.12 -2.61 -2.62
CA ILE A 34 -2.07 -1.49 -3.57
C ILE A 34 -0.64 -1.22 -4.03
N TYR A 35 0.30 -1.21 -3.09
CA TYR A 35 1.71 -0.96 -3.41
C TYR A 35 2.29 -2.06 -4.30
N GLU A 36 2.01 -3.32 -3.97
CA GLU A 36 2.49 -4.45 -4.77
C GLU A 36 1.90 -4.44 -6.17
N LYS A 37 0.64 -4.07 -6.30
CA LYS A 37 -0.01 -3.92 -7.60
C LYS A 37 0.66 -2.80 -8.42
N PHE A 38 0.97 -1.68 -7.78
CA PHE A 38 1.66 -0.57 -8.42
C PHE A 38 3.02 -1.01 -8.98
N VAL A 39 3.83 -1.69 -8.17
CA VAL A 39 5.15 -2.18 -8.60
C VAL A 39 5.00 -3.14 -9.78
N ARG A 40 4.03 -4.03 -9.72
CA ARG A 40 3.77 -4.99 -10.81
C ARG A 40 3.41 -4.28 -12.11
N LEU A 41 2.54 -3.28 -12.04
CA LEU A 41 2.13 -2.52 -13.22
C LEU A 41 3.32 -1.80 -13.86
N LEU A 42 4.20 -1.22 -13.04
CA LEU A 42 5.40 -0.58 -13.56
C LEU A 42 6.29 -1.58 -14.30
N LYS A 43 6.42 -2.80 -13.76
CA LYS A 43 7.20 -3.86 -14.41
C LYS A 43 6.58 -4.31 -15.73
N GLU A 44 5.26 -4.20 -15.85
CA GLU A 44 4.54 -4.54 -17.08
C GLU A 44 4.61 -3.45 -18.13
N GLY A 45 5.26 -2.32 -17.83
CA GLY A 45 5.46 -1.23 -18.77
C GLY A 45 4.50 -0.06 -18.64
N PHE A 46 3.63 -0.06 -17.61
CA PHE A 46 2.75 1.07 -17.35
C PHE A 46 3.56 2.27 -16.85
N GLY A 47 3.17 3.46 -17.26
CA GLY A 47 3.71 4.69 -16.67
C GLY A 47 3.13 4.89 -15.28
N THR A 48 3.78 5.76 -14.48
CA THR A 48 3.34 6.04 -13.11
C THR A 48 1.89 6.49 -13.05
N MET A 49 1.50 7.45 -13.90
CA MET A 49 0.13 7.96 -13.89
C MET A 49 -0.87 6.92 -14.38
N GLU A 50 -0.48 6.12 -15.36
CA GLU A 50 -1.31 5.03 -15.84
C GLU A 50 -1.56 3.99 -14.76
N ALA A 51 -0.54 3.68 -13.97
CA ALA A 51 -0.67 2.75 -12.85
C ALA A 51 -1.62 3.30 -11.79
N TYR A 52 -1.54 4.59 -11.47
CA TYR A 52 -2.48 5.22 -10.53
C TYR A 52 -3.92 5.10 -11.03
N ALA A 53 -4.16 5.39 -12.31
CA ALA A 53 -5.50 5.30 -12.89
C ALA A 53 -6.04 3.87 -12.83
N GLU A 54 -5.22 2.88 -13.15
CA GLU A 54 -5.61 1.48 -13.13
C GLU A 54 -5.98 1.03 -11.72
N ILE A 55 -5.17 1.38 -10.72
CA ILE A 55 -5.44 1.04 -9.32
C ILE A 55 -6.69 1.75 -8.83
N SER A 56 -6.87 3.01 -9.19
CA SER A 56 -8.05 3.79 -8.84
C SER A 56 -9.32 3.10 -9.30
N GLN A 57 -9.36 2.63 -10.54
CA GLN A 57 -10.51 1.92 -11.08
C GLN A 57 -10.74 0.57 -10.41
N THR A 58 -9.66 -0.18 -10.17
CA THR A 58 -9.76 -1.53 -9.60
C THR A 58 -10.17 -1.50 -8.13
N CYS A 59 -9.64 -0.54 -7.37
CA CYS A 59 -9.86 -0.46 -5.92
C CYS A 59 -10.96 0.51 -5.51
N PHE A 60 -11.58 1.20 -6.46
CA PHE A 60 -12.66 2.16 -6.22
C PHE A 60 -12.24 3.29 -5.27
N ILE A 61 -11.03 3.81 -5.44
CA ILE A 61 -10.54 4.97 -4.69
C ILE A 61 -10.00 6.00 -5.68
N SER A 62 -9.85 7.25 -5.23
CA SER A 62 -9.35 8.31 -6.10
C SER A 62 -7.87 8.13 -6.42
N GLU A 63 -7.43 8.65 -7.56
CA GLU A 63 -6.01 8.61 -7.93
C GLU A 63 -5.15 9.34 -6.92
N GLU A 64 -5.65 10.41 -6.33
CA GLU A 64 -4.94 11.14 -5.27
C GLU A 64 -4.70 10.25 -4.06
N ASN A 65 -5.70 9.47 -3.65
CA ASN A 65 -5.56 8.54 -2.54
C ASN A 65 -4.57 7.43 -2.87
N VAL A 66 -4.58 6.91 -4.11
CA VAL A 66 -3.58 5.93 -4.56
C VAL A 66 -2.18 6.51 -4.39
N ARG A 67 -1.96 7.72 -4.88
CA ARG A 67 -0.66 8.39 -4.78
C ARG A 67 -0.21 8.54 -3.32
N LYS A 68 -1.12 8.96 -2.45
CA LYS A 68 -0.82 9.10 -1.02
C LYS A 68 -0.42 7.78 -0.37
N ILE A 69 -1.11 6.71 -0.70
CA ILE A 69 -0.82 5.38 -0.19
C ILE A 69 0.56 4.92 -0.67
N ILE A 70 0.85 5.09 -1.97
CA ILE A 70 2.15 4.70 -2.53
C ILE A 70 3.28 5.47 -1.84
N ARG A 71 3.13 6.78 -1.65
CA ARG A 71 4.13 7.60 -0.96
C ARG A 71 4.36 7.13 0.46
N LYS A 72 3.27 6.82 1.17
CA LYS A 72 3.35 6.35 2.55
C LYS A 72 4.11 5.03 2.64
N MET A 73 3.83 4.11 1.72
CA MET A 73 4.49 2.80 1.71
C MET A 73 5.98 2.90 1.36
N GLN A 74 6.38 3.93 0.63
CA GLN A 74 7.77 4.18 0.27
C GLN A 74 8.54 4.99 1.32
N SER A 75 7.85 5.54 2.33
CA SER A 75 8.48 6.36 3.35
C SER A 75 9.45 5.54 4.19
N GLU A 76 10.57 6.16 4.56
CA GLU A 76 11.50 5.58 5.51
C GLU A 76 10.99 5.79 6.93
N ILE A 77 11.27 4.83 7.77
CA ILE A 77 10.91 4.87 9.19
C ILE A 77 12.10 5.38 10.00
#